data_438f8824bdc479cebc76338e55d52f70
#
_entry.id   438f8824bdc479cebc76338e55d52f70
#
_cell.length_a   1.000
_cell.length_b   1.000
_cell.length_c   1.000
_cell.angle_alpha   90.00
_cell.angle_beta   90.00
_cell.angle_gamma   90.00
#
_symmetry.space_group_name_H-M   'P 1'
#
loop_
_entity.id
_entity.type
_entity.pdbx_description
1 polymer ?
#
loop_
_entity_poly.entity_id
_entity_poly.type
_entity_poly.pdbx_seq_one_letter_code
_entity_poly.pdbx_strand_id
1 'polypeptide(L)'
;MLPKYKTKIAGFNEKVISLYAKGMSVSDIKMQLSELYGGAEISTALISKITDEVLDEVESWRKRALESVYPIVFFDCLVVKVKQDKHIINKAVYVALGIDTTGKKDVLGIWLSENEGAKFWLSNLTELKNRGLQDMLLACTDNLTGMSEAIAAVYPKTEHQLCIVHQIRNSLKFVSYKDRRALVS
;
A
#
# COMPACT_ATOMS: atom_id res chain seq x y z
N MET A 1 33.02 21.14 1.25
CA MET A 1 33.90 20.22 2.00
C MET A 1 33.26 19.89 3.34
N LEU A 2 32.89 18.63 3.60
CA LEU A 2 32.39 18.20 4.91
C LEU A 2 33.56 18.14 5.91
N PRO A 3 33.36 18.60 7.16
CA PRO A 3 34.42 18.50 8.18
C PRO A 3 34.71 17.02 8.47
N LYS A 4 35.97 16.67 8.59
CA LYS A 4 36.52 15.31 8.71
C LYS A 4 36.03 14.44 9.89
N TYR A 5 35.09 14.93 10.73
CA TYR A 5 34.60 14.26 11.97
C TYR A 5 33.12 14.44 12.28
N LYS A 6 32.26 14.80 11.30
CA LYS A 6 30.81 14.77 11.56
C LYS A 6 30.26 13.36 11.34
N THR A 7 30.04 12.65 12.42
CA THR A 7 29.45 11.29 12.46
C THR A 7 27.95 11.26 12.18
N LYS A 8 27.25 12.40 12.14
CA LYS A 8 25.82 12.48 11.81
C LYS A 8 25.58 13.66 10.87
N ILE A 9 25.08 13.36 9.68
CA ILE A 9 24.59 14.35 8.72
C ILE A 9 23.09 14.48 9.01
N ALA A 10 22.62 15.69 9.33
CA ALA A 10 21.19 15.93 9.53
C ALA A 10 20.40 15.57 8.25
N GLY A 11 19.31 14.82 8.39
CA GLY A 11 18.47 14.41 7.26
C GLY A 11 19.05 13.26 6.41
N PHE A 12 20.14 12.61 6.85
CA PHE A 12 20.76 11.51 6.10
C PHE A 12 19.84 10.28 6.03
N ASN A 13 19.28 9.87 7.17
CA ASN A 13 18.39 8.71 7.23
C ASN A 13 17.15 8.94 6.39
N GLU A 14 16.53 10.11 6.50
CA GLU A 14 15.35 10.50 5.71
C GLU A 14 15.65 10.48 4.20
N LYS A 15 16.88 10.87 3.83
CA LYS A 15 17.30 10.83 2.43
C LYS A 15 17.48 9.40 1.93
N VAL A 16 18.10 8.53 2.72
CA VAL A 16 18.22 7.09 2.43
C VAL A 16 16.84 6.48 2.23
N ILE A 17 15.93 6.70 3.18
CA ILE A 17 14.55 6.19 3.15
C ILE A 17 13.81 6.69 1.91
N SER A 18 13.92 7.99 1.59
CA SER A 18 13.30 8.59 0.41
C SER A 18 13.78 7.96 -0.90
N LEU A 19 15.07 7.65 -1.01
CA LEU A 19 15.64 7.00 -2.20
C LEU A 19 15.22 5.52 -2.27
N TYR A 20 15.22 4.83 -1.13
CA TYR A 20 14.75 3.45 -1.03
C TYR A 20 13.26 3.31 -1.40
N ALA A 21 12.42 4.21 -0.91
CA ALA A 21 10.99 4.27 -1.25
C ALA A 21 10.73 4.54 -2.76
N LYS A 22 11.70 5.13 -3.46
CA LYS A 22 11.67 5.29 -4.92
C LYS A 22 12.11 4.04 -5.69
N GLY A 23 12.41 2.94 -5.00
CA GLY A 23 12.83 1.67 -5.59
C GLY A 23 14.30 1.58 -5.95
N MET A 24 15.16 2.46 -5.42
CA MET A 24 16.59 2.39 -5.65
C MET A 24 17.22 1.22 -4.87
N SER A 25 18.16 0.52 -5.49
CA SER A 25 18.96 -0.49 -4.80
C SER A 25 19.94 0.16 -3.80
N VAL A 26 20.38 -0.62 -2.80
CA VAL A 26 21.39 -0.16 -1.83
C VAL A 26 22.66 0.37 -2.52
N SER A 27 23.08 -0.25 -3.62
CA SER A 27 24.22 0.19 -4.41
C SER A 27 23.98 1.53 -5.11
N ASP A 28 22.80 1.73 -5.68
CA ASP A 28 22.43 2.98 -6.35
C ASP A 28 22.32 4.13 -5.33
N ILE A 29 21.73 3.85 -4.16
CA ILE A 29 21.66 4.80 -3.05
C ILE A 29 23.05 5.21 -2.59
N LYS A 30 23.96 4.24 -2.41
CA LYS A 30 25.35 4.52 -2.08
C LYS A 30 26.01 5.46 -3.08
N MET A 31 25.88 5.15 -4.37
CA MET A 31 26.47 5.93 -5.46
C MET A 31 25.93 7.37 -5.45
N GLN A 32 24.61 7.53 -5.41
CA GLN A 32 23.97 8.84 -5.43
C GLN A 32 24.30 9.67 -4.19
N LEU A 33 24.34 9.06 -3.00
CA LEU A 33 24.72 9.79 -1.78
C LEU A 33 26.20 10.15 -1.76
N SER A 34 27.09 9.28 -2.28
CA SER A 34 28.51 9.60 -2.43
C SER A 34 28.72 10.84 -3.31
N GLU A 35 28.03 10.92 -4.46
CA GLU A 35 28.06 12.09 -5.33
C GLU A 35 27.53 13.34 -4.62
N LEU A 36 26.37 13.23 -3.96
CA LEU A 36 25.74 14.35 -3.26
C LEU A 36 26.59 14.93 -2.14
N TYR A 37 27.37 14.08 -1.46
CA TYR A 37 28.22 14.47 -0.33
C TYR A 37 29.70 14.62 -0.71
N GLY A 38 30.00 14.88 -1.99
CA GLY A 38 31.35 15.26 -2.46
C GLY A 38 32.37 14.12 -2.40
N GLY A 39 31.95 12.90 -2.73
CA GLY A 39 32.80 11.71 -2.73
C GLY A 39 32.96 11.05 -1.36
N ALA A 40 32.07 11.34 -0.41
CA ALA A 40 32.09 10.72 0.91
C ALA A 40 31.95 9.18 0.79
N GLU A 41 32.75 8.45 1.54
CA GLU A 41 32.72 7.01 1.58
C GLU A 41 31.53 6.55 2.47
N ILE A 42 30.44 6.10 1.84
CA ILE A 42 29.25 5.62 2.51
C ILE A 42 29.23 4.10 2.42
N SER A 43 29.11 3.43 3.57
CA SER A 43 29.06 1.97 3.58
C SER A 43 27.66 1.46 3.22
N THR A 44 27.61 0.38 2.44
CA THR A 44 26.35 -0.32 2.13
C THR A 44 25.68 -0.88 3.38
N ALA A 45 26.48 -1.31 4.36
CA ALA A 45 25.99 -1.80 5.65
C ALA A 45 25.21 -0.72 6.44
N LEU A 46 25.64 0.55 6.37
CA LEU A 46 24.91 1.65 7.00
C LEU A 46 23.56 1.88 6.32
N ILE A 47 23.52 1.84 4.97
CA ILE A 47 22.29 1.99 4.21
C ILE A 47 21.32 0.84 4.54
N SER A 48 21.81 -0.42 4.53
CA SER A 48 21.00 -1.58 4.90
C SER A 48 20.44 -1.45 6.32
N LYS A 49 21.25 -1.05 7.29
CA LYS A 49 20.77 -0.83 8.65
C LYS A 49 19.64 0.19 8.73
N ILE A 50 19.77 1.32 8.01
CA ILE A 50 18.71 2.36 8.00
C ILE A 50 17.42 1.83 7.34
N THR A 51 17.55 1.05 6.26
CA THR A 51 16.37 0.45 5.60
C THR A 51 15.72 -0.65 6.43
N ASP A 52 16.50 -1.39 7.20
CA ASP A 52 16.00 -2.43 8.11
C ASP A 52 15.21 -1.81 9.29
N GLU A 53 15.69 -0.68 9.85
CA GLU A 53 14.96 0.08 10.88
C GLU A 53 13.56 0.52 10.39
N VAL A 54 13.41 0.86 9.10
CA VAL A 54 12.11 1.18 8.51
C VAL A 54 11.18 -0.03 8.43
N LEU A 55 11.73 -1.23 8.20
CA LEU A 55 10.92 -2.45 8.19
C LEU A 55 10.26 -2.71 9.55
N ASP A 56 10.95 -2.44 10.66
CA ASP A 56 10.40 -2.56 12.01
C ASP A 56 9.25 -1.56 12.23
N GLU A 57 9.38 -0.32 11.73
CA GLU A 57 8.30 0.67 11.77
C GLU A 57 7.09 0.24 10.92
N VAL A 58 7.32 -0.29 9.73
CA VAL A 58 6.26 -0.82 8.85
C VAL A 58 5.56 -2.00 9.51
N GLU A 59 6.30 -2.91 10.14
CA GLU A 59 5.74 -4.03 10.90
C GLU A 59 4.87 -3.56 12.08
N SER A 60 5.36 -2.59 12.85
CA SER A 60 4.63 -1.98 13.96
C SER A 60 3.36 -1.29 13.46
N TRP A 61 3.45 -0.55 12.35
CA TRP A 61 2.30 0.08 11.70
C TRP A 61 1.28 -0.97 11.24
N ARG A 62 1.71 -2.06 10.62
CA ARG A 62 0.81 -3.15 10.16
C ARG A 62 0.05 -3.81 11.31
N LYS A 63 0.69 -3.94 12.47
CA LYS A 63 0.11 -4.59 13.67
C LYS A 63 -0.64 -3.62 14.60
N ARG A 64 -0.66 -2.32 14.29
CA ARG A 64 -1.31 -1.34 15.15
C ARG A 64 -2.78 -1.63 15.36
N ALA A 65 -3.30 -1.24 16.53
CA ALA A 65 -4.73 -1.26 16.78
C ALA A 65 -5.46 -0.32 15.80
N LEU A 66 -6.66 -0.70 15.42
CA LEU A 66 -7.57 0.09 14.59
C LEU A 66 -8.70 0.62 15.44
N GLU A 67 -9.37 1.67 14.94
CA GLU A 67 -10.63 2.12 15.52
C GLU A 67 -11.69 1.02 15.38
N SER A 68 -12.63 0.99 16.32
CA SER A 68 -13.67 -0.04 16.32
C SER A 68 -14.66 0.08 15.17
N VAL A 69 -14.82 1.28 14.62
CA VAL A 69 -15.78 1.56 13.54
C VAL A 69 -15.15 2.43 12.47
N TYR A 70 -15.22 1.95 11.23
CA TYR A 70 -14.97 2.76 10.03
C TYR A 70 -16.25 2.73 9.17
N PRO A 71 -17.04 3.83 9.13
CA PRO A 71 -18.27 3.87 8.37
C PRO A 71 -18.15 3.43 6.91
N ILE A 72 -17.05 3.79 6.25
CA ILE A 72 -16.79 3.39 4.87
C ILE A 72 -15.38 2.82 4.77
N VAL A 73 -15.27 1.64 4.15
CA VAL A 73 -13.98 1.03 3.83
C VAL A 73 -13.91 0.71 2.34
N PHE A 74 -12.87 1.19 1.69
CA PHE A 74 -12.58 0.90 0.28
C PHE A 74 -11.52 -0.19 0.22
N PHE A 75 -11.77 -1.20 -0.61
CA PHE A 75 -10.79 -2.23 -0.95
C PHE A 75 -10.47 -2.13 -2.43
N ASP A 76 -9.20 -2.00 -2.76
CA ASP A 76 -8.71 -1.80 -4.11
C ASP A 76 -7.49 -2.67 -4.39
N CYS A 77 -7.24 -2.96 -5.66
CA CYS A 77 -6.09 -3.72 -6.13
C CYS A 77 -5.24 -2.86 -7.06
N LEU A 78 -3.99 -2.66 -6.69
CA LEU A 78 -2.99 -1.97 -7.50
C LEU A 78 -2.01 -2.99 -8.08
N VAL A 79 -1.76 -2.92 -9.37
CA VAL A 79 -0.73 -3.74 -10.00
C VAL A 79 0.56 -2.95 -10.09
N VAL A 80 1.60 -3.42 -9.41
CA VAL A 80 2.93 -2.80 -9.38
C VAL A 80 3.96 -3.67 -10.10
N LYS A 81 4.92 -3.03 -10.75
CA LYS A 81 6.06 -3.72 -11.35
C LYS A 81 7.17 -3.86 -10.33
N VAL A 82 7.56 -5.10 -10.05
CA VAL A 82 8.62 -5.42 -9.09
C VAL A 82 9.75 -6.14 -9.84
N LYS A 83 10.99 -5.75 -9.56
CA LYS A 83 12.15 -6.49 -10.06
C LYS A 83 12.47 -7.64 -9.10
N GLN A 84 12.29 -8.87 -9.57
CA GLN A 84 12.61 -10.09 -8.83
C GLN A 84 13.46 -10.99 -9.73
N ASP A 85 14.58 -11.50 -9.22
CA ASP A 85 15.52 -12.40 -9.94
C ASP A 85 15.93 -11.87 -11.34
N LYS A 86 16.25 -10.56 -11.42
CA LYS A 86 16.62 -9.83 -12.64
C LYS A 86 15.48 -9.67 -13.66
N HIS A 87 14.28 -10.18 -13.39
CA HIS A 87 13.09 -10.03 -14.22
C HIS A 87 12.12 -8.99 -13.63
N ILE A 88 11.36 -8.32 -14.49
CA ILE A 88 10.27 -7.44 -14.06
C ILE A 88 8.99 -8.26 -14.07
N ILE A 89 8.39 -8.41 -12.90
CA ILE A 89 7.11 -9.10 -12.73
C ILE A 89 6.04 -8.13 -12.23
N ASN A 90 4.78 -8.41 -12.56
CA ASN A 90 3.65 -7.68 -12.00
C ASN A 90 3.24 -8.36 -10.69
N LYS A 91 3.10 -7.56 -9.61
CA LYS A 91 2.53 -8.03 -8.35
C LYS A 91 1.28 -7.24 -8.01
N ALA A 92 0.26 -7.95 -7.55
CA ALA A 92 -0.95 -7.35 -7.02
C ALA A 92 -0.71 -6.89 -5.57
N VAL A 93 -1.03 -5.64 -5.31
CA VAL A 93 -1.00 -5.01 -3.99
C VAL A 93 -2.42 -4.64 -3.64
N TYR A 94 -2.96 -5.25 -2.62
CA TYR A 94 -4.31 -4.99 -2.12
C TYR A 94 -4.25 -3.99 -0.98
N VAL A 95 -5.10 -2.99 -1.02
CA VAL A 95 -5.15 -1.90 -0.05
C VAL A 95 -6.54 -1.79 0.54
N ALA A 96 -6.63 -1.67 1.88
CA ALA A 96 -7.84 -1.26 2.57
C ALA A 96 -7.68 0.18 3.07
N LEU A 97 -8.57 1.07 2.66
CA LEU A 97 -8.63 2.47 3.06
C LEU A 97 -9.95 2.72 3.79
N GLY A 98 -9.88 3.01 5.08
CA GLY A 98 -11.03 3.38 5.91
C GLY A 98 -11.25 4.89 5.96
N ILE A 99 -12.52 5.28 6.14
CA ILE A 99 -12.91 6.63 6.56
C ILE A 99 -13.46 6.48 7.98
N ASP A 100 -12.84 7.14 8.95
CA ASP A 100 -13.25 7.10 10.35
C ASP A 100 -14.53 7.95 10.59
N THR A 101 -15.04 7.92 11.81
CA THR A 101 -16.24 8.67 12.21
C THR A 101 -16.06 10.19 12.17
N THR A 102 -14.83 10.68 12.04
CA THR A 102 -14.50 12.11 11.88
C THR A 102 -14.36 12.52 10.42
N GLY A 103 -14.43 11.56 9.47
CA GLY A 103 -14.22 11.78 8.04
C GLY A 103 -12.74 11.71 7.61
N LYS A 104 -11.84 11.35 8.50
CA LYS A 104 -10.41 11.21 8.19
C LYS A 104 -10.14 9.86 7.53
N LYS A 105 -9.27 9.89 6.51
CA LYS A 105 -8.81 8.69 5.81
C LYS A 105 -7.68 8.01 6.58
N ASP A 106 -7.74 6.69 6.70
CA ASP A 106 -6.71 5.85 7.28
C ASP A 106 -6.46 4.61 6.41
N VAL A 107 -5.20 4.27 6.18
CA VAL A 107 -4.85 3.03 5.48
C VAL A 107 -4.84 1.89 6.49
N LEU A 108 -5.83 1.02 6.43
CA LEU A 108 -6.05 -0.05 7.42
C LEU A 108 -5.12 -1.24 7.19
N GLY A 109 -4.81 -1.55 5.94
CA GLY A 109 -3.94 -2.67 5.58
C GLY A 109 -3.42 -2.60 4.16
N ILE A 110 -2.28 -3.24 3.94
CA ILE A 110 -1.66 -3.46 2.64
C ILE A 110 -1.19 -4.90 2.58
N TRP A 111 -1.65 -5.65 1.57
CA TRP A 111 -1.31 -7.07 1.40
C TRP A 111 -0.80 -7.33 -0.01
N LEU A 112 0.09 -8.29 -0.11
CA LEU A 112 0.65 -8.79 -1.37
C LEU A 112 0.15 -10.22 -1.56
N SER A 113 -0.41 -10.54 -2.70
CA SER A 113 -0.78 -11.91 -3.05
C SER A 113 -0.62 -12.16 -4.54
N GLU A 114 -0.26 -13.37 -4.89
CA GLU A 114 -0.26 -13.87 -6.27
C GLU A 114 -1.62 -14.43 -6.66
N ASN A 115 -2.42 -14.85 -5.67
CA ASN A 115 -3.74 -15.44 -5.86
C ASN A 115 -4.78 -14.69 -5.05
N GLU A 116 -5.75 -14.12 -5.73
CA GLU A 116 -6.95 -13.53 -5.15
C GLU A 116 -8.03 -14.60 -4.99
N GLY A 117 -8.81 -14.53 -3.91
CA GLY A 117 -9.93 -15.42 -3.67
C GLY A 117 -10.51 -15.28 -2.28
N ALA A 118 -11.64 -15.96 -2.03
CA ALA A 118 -12.38 -15.86 -0.77
C ALA A 118 -11.51 -16.15 0.47
N LYS A 119 -10.62 -17.14 0.40
CA LYS A 119 -9.72 -17.49 1.51
C LYS A 119 -8.72 -16.38 1.84
N PHE A 120 -8.18 -15.70 0.81
CA PHE A 120 -7.30 -14.56 0.98
C PHE A 120 -8.03 -13.42 1.70
N TRP A 121 -9.22 -13.05 1.22
CA TRP A 121 -10.02 -11.98 1.82
C TRP A 121 -10.52 -12.33 3.21
N LEU A 122 -10.94 -13.58 3.45
CA LEU A 122 -11.34 -14.04 4.77
C LEU A 122 -10.21 -13.85 5.80
N SER A 123 -8.97 -14.19 5.42
CA SER A 123 -7.80 -13.99 6.28
C SER A 123 -7.55 -12.51 6.59
N ASN A 124 -7.59 -11.66 5.56
CA ASN A 124 -7.29 -10.23 5.71
C ASN A 124 -8.39 -9.49 6.49
N LEU A 125 -9.66 -9.81 6.24
CA LEU A 125 -10.78 -9.23 7.01
C LEU A 125 -10.75 -9.69 8.47
N THR A 126 -10.37 -10.96 8.72
CA THR A 126 -10.17 -11.47 10.07
C THR A 126 -9.00 -10.77 10.77
N GLU A 127 -7.90 -10.49 10.04
CA GLU A 127 -6.77 -9.70 10.56
C GLU A 127 -7.25 -8.30 10.99
N LEU A 128 -8.01 -7.59 10.15
CA LEU A 128 -8.56 -6.27 10.50
C LEU A 128 -9.43 -6.35 11.75
N LYS A 129 -10.26 -7.38 11.87
CA LYS A 129 -11.11 -7.61 13.05
C LYS A 129 -10.29 -7.85 14.32
N ASN A 130 -9.24 -8.66 14.24
CA ASN A 130 -8.33 -8.94 15.34
C ASN A 130 -7.53 -7.70 15.79
N ARG A 131 -7.31 -6.75 14.88
CA ARG A 131 -6.67 -5.46 15.17
C ARG A 131 -7.64 -4.42 15.73
N GLY A 132 -8.92 -4.73 15.87
CA GLY A 132 -9.89 -3.88 16.55
C GLY A 132 -11.06 -3.41 15.70
N LEU A 133 -11.02 -3.53 14.37
CA LEU A 133 -12.13 -3.14 13.50
C LEU A 133 -13.33 -4.08 13.73
N GLN A 134 -14.32 -3.63 14.48
CA GLN A 134 -15.49 -4.42 14.83
C GLN A 134 -16.63 -4.25 13.83
N ASP A 135 -16.77 -3.07 13.25
CA ASP A 135 -17.86 -2.76 12.34
C ASP A 135 -17.47 -1.82 11.21
N MET A 136 -18.02 -2.05 10.03
CA MET A 136 -18.01 -1.16 8.87
C MET A 136 -19.42 -1.15 8.27
N LEU A 137 -19.97 0.05 7.99
CA LEU A 137 -21.33 0.15 7.45
C LEU A 137 -21.33 -0.16 5.95
N LEU A 138 -20.35 0.34 5.23
CA LEU A 138 -20.23 0.19 3.78
C LEU A 138 -18.83 -0.28 3.40
N ALA A 139 -18.73 -1.39 2.68
CA ALA A 139 -17.51 -1.88 2.04
C ALA A 139 -17.61 -1.66 0.52
N CYS A 140 -16.77 -0.77 -0.01
CA CYS A 140 -16.69 -0.50 -1.44
C CYS A 140 -15.51 -1.28 -2.06
N THR A 141 -15.78 -2.11 -3.07
CA THR A 141 -14.73 -2.93 -3.69
C THR A 141 -14.76 -2.81 -5.21
N ASP A 142 -13.61 -2.90 -5.87
CA ASP A 142 -13.59 -3.33 -7.27
C ASP A 142 -13.95 -4.82 -7.31
N ASN A 143 -14.57 -5.30 -8.35
CA ASN A 143 -15.10 -6.68 -8.48
C ASN A 143 -14.06 -7.77 -8.08
N LEU A 144 -13.62 -7.73 -6.81
CA LEU A 144 -12.58 -8.57 -6.22
C LEU A 144 -13.13 -9.98 -5.96
N THR A 145 -12.46 -10.98 -6.49
CA THR A 145 -12.93 -12.37 -6.45
C THR A 145 -13.04 -12.90 -5.03
N GLY A 146 -14.21 -13.37 -4.62
CA GLY A 146 -14.47 -13.94 -3.29
C GLY A 146 -14.58 -12.93 -2.16
N MET A 147 -14.61 -11.63 -2.47
CA MET A 147 -14.71 -10.57 -1.47
C MET A 147 -16.10 -10.51 -0.83
N SER A 148 -17.16 -10.68 -1.62
CA SER A 148 -18.55 -10.67 -1.12
C SER A 148 -18.78 -11.74 -0.06
N GLU A 149 -18.31 -12.96 -0.32
CA GLU A 149 -18.43 -14.09 0.59
C GLU A 149 -17.63 -13.86 1.88
N ALA A 150 -16.43 -13.29 1.75
CA ALA A 150 -15.58 -13.00 2.89
C ALA A 150 -16.17 -11.87 3.77
N ILE A 151 -16.73 -10.81 3.18
CA ILE A 151 -17.43 -9.75 3.91
C ILE A 151 -18.63 -10.35 4.66
N ALA A 152 -19.48 -11.11 3.99
CA ALA A 152 -20.64 -11.73 4.62
C ALA A 152 -20.28 -12.66 5.79
N ALA A 153 -19.13 -13.32 5.72
CA ALA A 153 -18.64 -14.20 6.78
C ALA A 153 -18.10 -13.47 8.01
N VAL A 154 -17.32 -12.36 7.80
CA VAL A 154 -16.61 -11.66 8.90
C VAL A 154 -17.42 -10.49 9.43
N TYR A 155 -18.11 -9.76 8.54
CA TYR A 155 -18.89 -8.55 8.82
C TYR A 155 -20.31 -8.66 8.23
N PRO A 156 -21.17 -9.52 8.77
CA PRO A 156 -22.47 -9.86 8.17
C PRO A 156 -23.47 -8.69 8.13
N LYS A 157 -23.21 -7.60 8.82
CA LYS A 157 -24.04 -6.39 8.82
C LYS A 157 -23.55 -5.32 7.84
N THR A 158 -22.42 -5.54 7.20
CA THR A 158 -21.83 -4.59 6.26
C THR A 158 -22.53 -4.64 4.91
N GLU A 159 -22.95 -3.50 4.41
CA GLU A 159 -23.41 -3.39 3.02
C GLU A 159 -22.22 -3.43 2.06
N HIS A 160 -22.26 -4.36 1.11
CA HIS A 160 -21.24 -4.49 0.10
C HIS A 160 -21.65 -3.78 -1.19
N GLN A 161 -20.86 -2.79 -1.60
CA GLN A 161 -21.07 -2.01 -2.82
C GLN A 161 -19.91 -2.17 -3.78
N LEU A 162 -20.20 -2.47 -5.05
CA LEU A 162 -19.20 -2.42 -6.11
C LEU A 162 -18.83 -0.96 -6.43
N CYS A 163 -17.56 -0.70 -6.61
CA CYS A 163 -17.03 0.64 -6.88
C CYS A 163 -17.59 1.19 -8.21
N ILE A 164 -18.39 2.24 -8.14
CA ILE A 164 -19.05 2.88 -9.29
C ILE A 164 -17.98 3.36 -10.30
N VAL A 165 -16.86 3.90 -9.82
CA VAL A 165 -15.77 4.38 -10.70
C VAL A 165 -15.19 3.24 -11.54
N HIS A 166 -14.97 2.06 -10.93
CA HIS A 166 -14.48 0.88 -11.64
C HIS A 166 -15.53 0.31 -12.59
N GLN A 167 -16.82 0.33 -12.22
CA GLN A 167 -17.91 -0.06 -13.10
C GLN A 167 -17.98 0.83 -14.35
N ILE A 168 -17.92 2.14 -14.17
CA ILE A 168 -17.89 3.11 -15.28
C ILE A 168 -16.66 2.85 -16.17
N ARG A 169 -15.47 2.74 -15.60
CA ARG A 169 -14.24 2.46 -16.36
C ARG A 169 -14.33 1.15 -17.17
N ASN A 170 -14.89 0.11 -16.57
CA ASN A 170 -15.08 -1.17 -17.24
C ASN A 170 -16.10 -1.07 -18.37
N SER A 171 -17.23 -0.37 -18.18
CA SER A 171 -18.22 -0.12 -19.21
C SER A 171 -17.64 0.66 -20.39
N LEU A 172 -16.80 1.67 -20.12
CA LEU A 172 -16.14 2.49 -21.14
C LEU A 172 -15.16 1.71 -22.04
N LYS A 173 -14.72 0.53 -21.64
CA LYS A 173 -13.88 -0.33 -22.52
C LYS A 173 -14.63 -0.82 -23.77
N PHE A 174 -15.94 -0.91 -23.68
CA PHE A 174 -16.82 -1.38 -24.77
C PHE A 174 -17.40 -0.24 -25.60
N VAL A 175 -17.05 1.03 -25.28
CA VAL A 175 -17.58 2.24 -25.93
C VAL A 175 -16.49 2.92 -26.73
N SER A 176 -16.82 3.37 -27.95
CA SER A 176 -15.89 4.14 -28.80
C SER A 176 -15.44 5.41 -28.09
N TYR A 177 -14.23 5.88 -28.36
CA TYR A 177 -13.67 7.06 -27.70
C TYR A 177 -14.59 8.31 -27.86
N LYS A 178 -15.26 8.45 -29.00
CA LYS A 178 -16.16 9.58 -29.31
C LYS A 178 -17.39 9.60 -28.42
N ASP A 179 -17.90 8.42 -28.02
CA ASP A 179 -19.17 8.28 -27.31
C ASP A 179 -18.98 8.22 -25.78
N ARG A 180 -17.74 8.09 -25.30
CA ARG A 180 -17.43 7.97 -23.86
C ARG A 180 -17.93 9.14 -23.03
N ARG A 181 -17.83 10.37 -23.56
CA ARG A 181 -18.26 11.58 -22.84
C ARG A 181 -19.76 11.62 -22.61
N ALA A 182 -20.55 11.18 -23.59
CA ALA A 182 -22.01 11.15 -23.47
C ALA A 182 -22.49 10.07 -22.50
N LEU A 183 -21.70 9.02 -22.26
CA LEU A 183 -22.07 7.95 -21.34
C LEU A 183 -21.79 8.31 -19.86
N VAL A 184 -20.92 9.28 -19.62
CA VAL A 184 -20.46 9.63 -18.24
C VAL A 184 -21.03 10.97 -17.77
N SER A 185 -21.64 11.73 -18.67
CA SER A 185 -22.38 12.97 -18.36
C SER A 185 -23.78 12.67 -17.84
#